data_88dabcf1fdfb9c0475fe1e545c14f354
#
_entry.id   88dabcf1fdfb9c0475fe1e545c14f354
#
_cell.length_a   1.000
_cell.length_b   1.000
_cell.length_c   1.000
_cell.angle_alpha   90.00
_cell.angle_beta   90.00
_cell.angle_gamma   90.00
#
_symmetry.space_group_name_H-M   'P 1'
#
loop_
_entity.id
_entity.type
_entity.pdbx_description
1 polymer ?
#
loop_
_entity_poly.entity_id
_entity_poly.type
_entity_poly.pdbx_seq_one_letter_code
_entity_poly.pdbx_strand_id
1 'polypeptide(L)'
;RHPTHECDDVIHNIAVQEAGKSQQDQPNEIVIVSSDTDFIQSLQAHQNIKLYNATKKQWVEAPEYDYVAWKSLRGDGSDNISGIPGVGDKTATKLMTSQTLAQFLQSDPEKARVFERNTNLIKFHEFTKEDWEGLVVHHGTADWLQVKNAFDEYKFASILKEKSWDKFTSTFDKASTK
;
A
#
# COMPACT_ATOMS: atom_id res chain seq x y z
N ARG A 1 15.04 2.61 -0.26
CA ARG A 1 14.52 3.98 -0.49
C ARG A 1 14.71 4.40 -1.94
N HIS A 2 13.90 5.31 -2.40
CA HIS A 2 14.02 5.92 -3.72
C HIS A 2 14.21 7.45 -3.58
N PRO A 3 15.02 8.11 -4.44
CA PRO A 3 15.29 9.55 -4.31
C PRO A 3 14.11 10.45 -4.68
N THR A 4 13.20 9.99 -5.55
CA THR A 4 12.12 10.79 -6.15
C THR A 4 10.72 10.21 -5.98
N HIS A 5 10.56 8.97 -5.50
CA HIS A 5 9.27 8.34 -5.27
C HIS A 5 8.96 8.21 -3.78
N GLU A 6 7.68 8.22 -3.45
CA GLU A 6 7.18 7.98 -2.10
C GLU A 6 7.38 6.52 -1.68
N CYS A 7 7.33 6.28 -0.36
CA CYS A 7 7.52 4.95 0.18
C CYS A 7 6.45 3.97 -0.34
N ASP A 8 5.24 4.44 -0.51
CA ASP A 8 4.09 3.64 -0.92
C ASP A 8 4.18 3.22 -2.38
N ASP A 9 4.70 4.09 -3.27
CA ASP A 9 5.06 3.71 -4.64
C ASP A 9 6.10 2.58 -4.65
N VAL A 10 7.13 2.71 -3.82
CA VAL A 10 8.20 1.70 -3.72
C VAL A 10 7.64 0.36 -3.25
N ILE A 11 6.82 0.36 -2.20
CA ILE A 11 6.20 -0.86 -1.65
C ILE A 11 5.28 -1.51 -2.70
N HIS A 12 4.43 -0.71 -3.36
CA HIS A 12 3.55 -1.18 -4.42
C HIS A 12 4.32 -1.89 -5.53
N ASN A 13 5.33 -1.22 -6.11
CA ASN A 13 6.09 -1.75 -7.24
C ASN A 13 6.88 -3.00 -6.87
N ILE A 14 7.51 -3.05 -5.68
CA ILE A 14 8.17 -4.26 -5.19
C ILE A 14 7.16 -5.39 -5.03
N ALA A 15 6.01 -5.13 -4.40
CA ALA A 15 4.99 -6.15 -4.18
C ALA A 15 4.46 -6.74 -5.49
N VAL A 16 4.17 -5.90 -6.49
CA VAL A 16 3.69 -6.33 -7.81
C VAL A 16 4.77 -7.12 -8.55
N GLN A 17 6.03 -6.66 -8.52
CA GLN A 17 7.15 -7.36 -9.16
C GLN A 17 7.38 -8.75 -8.53
N GLU A 18 7.38 -8.84 -7.20
CA GLU A 18 7.60 -10.11 -6.50
C GLU A 18 6.41 -11.08 -6.67
N ALA A 19 5.19 -10.57 -6.66
CA ALA A 19 3.99 -11.37 -6.93
C ALA A 19 3.99 -11.95 -8.35
N GLY A 20 4.56 -11.22 -9.33
CA GLY A 20 4.69 -11.66 -10.72
C GLY A 20 5.80 -12.68 -10.97
N LYS A 21 6.75 -12.86 -10.05
CA LYS A 21 7.86 -13.85 -10.17
C LYS A 21 7.45 -15.28 -9.83
N SER A 22 6.16 -15.58 -9.80
CA SER A 22 5.61 -16.91 -9.50
C SER A 22 6.34 -18.00 -10.30
N GLN A 23 7.02 -18.92 -9.62
CA GLN A 23 7.49 -20.17 -10.22
C GLN A 23 6.29 -21.11 -10.43
N GLN A 24 6.36 -21.97 -11.47
CA GLN A 24 5.22 -22.77 -11.97
C GLN A 24 4.43 -23.58 -10.95
N ASP A 25 4.97 -23.83 -9.74
CA ASP A 25 4.35 -24.67 -8.72
C ASP A 25 4.07 -23.99 -7.36
N GLN A 26 4.52 -22.73 -7.14
CA GLN A 26 4.23 -22.00 -5.91
C GLN A 26 4.12 -20.49 -6.19
N PRO A 27 2.90 -19.92 -6.15
CA PRO A 27 2.74 -18.49 -6.26
C PRO A 27 3.37 -17.80 -5.04
N ASN A 28 4.22 -16.79 -5.28
CA ASN A 28 4.69 -15.93 -4.21
C ASN A 28 3.50 -15.16 -3.63
N GLU A 29 3.09 -15.51 -2.42
CA GLU A 29 2.10 -14.72 -1.68
C GLU A 29 2.80 -13.55 -1.01
N ILE A 30 2.40 -12.34 -1.37
CA ILE A 30 2.93 -11.10 -0.79
C ILE A 30 1.91 -10.55 0.19
N VAL A 31 2.35 -10.28 1.41
CA VAL A 31 1.51 -9.68 2.44
C VAL A 31 1.99 -8.27 2.75
N ILE A 32 1.18 -7.27 2.42
CA ILE A 32 1.38 -5.90 2.87
C ILE A 32 0.69 -5.74 4.23
N VAL A 33 1.40 -5.26 5.24
CA VAL A 33 0.86 -4.97 6.57
C VAL A 33 0.78 -3.46 6.74
N SER A 34 -0.40 -2.90 6.51
CA SER A 34 -0.63 -1.45 6.61
C SER A 34 -2.07 -1.14 7.00
N SER A 35 -2.30 -0.01 7.67
CA SER A 35 -3.63 0.56 7.87
C SER A 35 -4.04 1.52 6.74
N ASP A 36 -3.12 1.82 5.84
CA ASP A 36 -3.38 2.66 4.69
C ASP A 36 -4.23 1.93 3.65
N THR A 37 -5.31 2.56 3.24
CA THR A 37 -6.26 1.99 2.27
C THR A 37 -5.79 2.15 0.83
N ASP A 38 -4.75 2.95 0.56
CA ASP A 38 -4.24 3.13 -0.80
C ASP A 38 -3.60 1.85 -1.34
N PHE A 39 -3.10 0.98 -0.46
CA PHE A 39 -2.66 -0.35 -0.85
C PHE A 39 -3.75 -1.30 -1.38
N ILE A 40 -5.03 -0.89 -1.38
CA ILE A 40 -6.07 -1.60 -2.13
C ILE A 40 -5.74 -1.61 -3.64
N GLN A 41 -5.04 -0.60 -4.15
CA GLN A 41 -4.50 -0.60 -5.51
C GLN A 41 -3.59 -1.81 -5.77
N SER A 42 -2.76 -2.17 -4.80
CA SER A 42 -1.87 -3.34 -4.92
C SER A 42 -2.65 -4.65 -4.96
N LEU A 43 -3.75 -4.76 -4.19
CA LEU A 43 -4.65 -5.92 -4.26
C LEU A 43 -5.30 -6.07 -5.65
N GLN A 44 -5.68 -4.95 -6.26
CA GLN A 44 -6.28 -4.95 -7.60
C GLN A 44 -5.25 -5.20 -8.71
N ALA A 45 -3.97 -4.87 -8.46
CA ALA A 45 -2.89 -5.11 -9.43
C ALA A 45 -2.51 -6.58 -9.55
N HIS A 46 -2.56 -7.36 -8.47
CA HIS A 46 -2.17 -8.77 -8.51
C HIS A 46 -2.86 -9.63 -7.45
N GLN A 47 -3.43 -10.76 -7.86
CA GLN A 47 -4.19 -11.68 -6.99
C GLN A 47 -3.39 -12.32 -5.83
N ASN A 48 -2.07 -12.39 -5.95
CA ASN A 48 -1.19 -12.94 -4.92
C ASN A 48 -0.79 -11.92 -3.86
N ILE A 49 -1.26 -10.68 -3.96
CA ILE A 49 -1.03 -9.64 -2.96
C ILE A 49 -2.20 -9.63 -1.98
N LYS A 50 -1.89 -9.62 -0.70
CA LYS A 50 -2.86 -9.49 0.39
C LYS A 50 -2.52 -8.28 1.25
N LEU A 51 -3.52 -7.62 1.80
CA LEU A 51 -3.38 -6.49 2.71
C LEU A 51 -3.95 -6.85 4.09
N TYR A 52 -3.12 -6.75 5.12
CA TYR A 52 -3.56 -6.91 6.50
C TYR A 52 -3.55 -5.57 7.23
N ASN A 53 -4.72 -5.14 7.69
CA ASN A 53 -4.84 -3.94 8.52
C ASN A 53 -4.52 -4.28 9.98
N ALA A 54 -3.32 -3.90 10.44
CA ALA A 54 -2.86 -4.21 11.79
C ALA A 54 -3.63 -3.46 12.88
N THR A 55 -4.16 -2.29 12.59
CA THR A 55 -4.97 -1.48 13.52
C THR A 55 -6.34 -2.13 13.76
N LYS A 56 -7.00 -2.54 12.69
CA LYS A 56 -8.31 -3.22 12.74
C LYS A 56 -8.19 -4.73 12.97
N LYS A 57 -6.98 -5.29 12.88
CA LYS A 57 -6.66 -6.72 13.00
C LYS A 57 -7.48 -7.60 12.05
N GLN A 58 -7.59 -7.16 10.79
CA GLN A 58 -8.37 -7.86 9.77
C GLN A 58 -7.72 -7.77 8.40
N TRP A 59 -8.03 -8.75 7.55
CA TRP A 59 -7.71 -8.71 6.14
C TRP A 59 -8.60 -7.69 5.43
N VAL A 60 -8.04 -7.01 4.44
CA VAL A 60 -8.74 -6.06 3.58
C VAL A 60 -9.05 -6.75 2.26
N GLU A 61 -10.28 -6.63 1.79
CA GLU A 61 -10.71 -7.10 0.48
C GLU A 61 -10.78 -5.92 -0.49
N ALA A 62 -10.33 -6.15 -1.73
CA ALA A 62 -10.49 -5.17 -2.79
C ALA A 62 -11.95 -5.12 -3.26
N PRO A 63 -12.51 -3.94 -3.52
CA PRO A 63 -13.82 -3.84 -4.16
C PRO A 63 -13.74 -4.36 -5.61
N GLU A 64 -14.89 -4.74 -6.17
CA GLU A 64 -15.01 -5.19 -7.56
C GLU A 64 -14.87 -4.04 -8.58
N TYR A 65 -14.99 -2.79 -8.13
CA TYR A 65 -14.81 -1.59 -8.96
C TYR A 65 -13.39 -1.04 -8.81
N ASP A 66 -12.94 -0.24 -9.79
CA ASP A 66 -11.67 0.48 -9.75
C ASP A 66 -11.61 1.42 -8.53
N TYR A 67 -10.73 1.08 -7.59
CA TYR A 67 -10.59 1.81 -6.32
C TYR A 67 -10.00 3.22 -6.54
N VAL A 68 -9.04 3.37 -7.47
CA VAL A 68 -8.44 4.67 -7.78
C VAL A 68 -9.49 5.60 -8.36
N ALA A 69 -10.28 5.12 -9.32
CA ALA A 69 -11.35 5.91 -9.91
C ALA A 69 -12.42 6.29 -8.89
N TRP A 70 -12.81 5.36 -8.01
CA TRP A 70 -13.75 5.63 -6.92
C TRP A 70 -13.23 6.70 -5.97
N LYS A 71 -11.95 6.58 -5.54
CA LYS A 71 -11.31 7.53 -4.64
C LYS A 71 -11.12 8.89 -5.30
N SER A 72 -10.81 8.93 -6.61
CA SER A 72 -10.68 10.17 -7.39
C SER A 72 -11.99 10.97 -7.48
N LEU A 73 -13.13 10.28 -7.50
CA LEU A 73 -14.45 10.91 -7.47
C LEU A 73 -14.78 11.56 -6.13
N ARG A 74 -14.59 10.80 -5.02
CA ARG A 74 -14.97 11.26 -3.68
C ARG A 74 -13.94 12.17 -3.03
N GLY A 75 -12.69 12.10 -3.50
CA GLY A 75 -11.53 12.71 -2.85
C GLY A 75 -10.97 11.87 -1.70
N ASP A 76 -9.89 12.37 -1.14
CA ASP A 76 -9.23 11.83 0.05
C ASP A 76 -8.98 12.93 1.10
N GLY A 77 -9.73 12.87 2.20
CA GLY A 77 -9.59 13.85 3.28
C GLY A 77 -8.30 13.68 4.08
N SER A 78 -7.68 12.47 4.10
CA SER A 78 -6.40 12.25 4.79
C SER A 78 -5.26 12.97 4.08
N ASP A 79 -5.30 13.04 2.75
CA ASP A 79 -4.28 13.67 1.91
C ASP A 79 -4.69 15.06 1.42
N ASN A 80 -5.78 15.61 1.99
CA ASN A 80 -6.30 16.92 1.61
C ASN A 80 -6.67 17.03 0.12
N ILE A 81 -7.10 15.92 -0.50
CA ILE A 81 -7.55 15.86 -1.87
C ILE A 81 -9.07 16.03 -1.91
N SER A 82 -9.54 17.20 -2.41
CA SER A 82 -10.97 17.46 -2.57
C SER A 82 -11.55 16.64 -3.71
N GLY A 83 -12.66 15.93 -3.45
CA GLY A 83 -13.42 15.22 -4.47
C GLY A 83 -14.26 16.15 -5.34
N ILE A 84 -15.03 15.54 -6.26
CA ILE A 84 -15.98 16.27 -7.10
C ILE A 84 -17.14 16.75 -6.20
N PRO A 85 -17.54 18.04 -6.26
CA PRO A 85 -18.61 18.57 -5.43
C PRO A 85 -19.91 17.74 -5.56
N GLY A 86 -20.48 17.36 -4.40
CA GLY A 86 -21.69 16.55 -4.34
C GLY A 86 -21.50 15.03 -4.54
N VAL A 87 -20.25 14.57 -4.73
CA VAL A 87 -19.93 13.15 -4.85
C VAL A 87 -19.30 12.63 -3.54
N GLY A 88 -20.10 11.95 -2.74
CA GLY A 88 -19.64 11.16 -1.59
C GLY A 88 -19.60 9.68 -1.92
N ASP A 89 -19.28 8.85 -0.90
CA ASP A 89 -19.09 7.40 -1.04
C ASP A 89 -20.22 6.69 -1.82
N LYS A 90 -21.48 6.97 -1.46
CA LYS A 90 -22.63 6.33 -2.10
C LYS A 90 -22.76 6.70 -3.58
N THR A 91 -22.52 7.96 -3.92
CA THR A 91 -22.60 8.44 -5.31
C THR A 91 -21.45 7.88 -6.12
N ALA A 92 -20.21 7.91 -5.58
CA ALA A 92 -19.05 7.33 -6.22
C ALA A 92 -19.25 5.84 -6.50
N THR A 93 -19.68 5.06 -5.50
CA THR A 93 -19.96 3.62 -5.67
C THR A 93 -21.04 3.38 -6.74
N LYS A 94 -22.11 4.17 -6.76
CA LYS A 94 -23.16 4.06 -7.78
C LYS A 94 -22.63 4.32 -9.18
N LEU A 95 -21.81 5.36 -9.36
CA LEU A 95 -21.21 5.69 -10.67
C LEU A 95 -20.29 4.56 -11.17
N MET A 96 -19.55 3.92 -10.28
CA MET A 96 -18.65 2.81 -10.61
C MET A 96 -19.45 1.54 -10.99
N THR A 97 -20.43 1.16 -10.18
CA THR A 97 -21.18 -0.09 -10.36
C THR A 97 -22.20 -0.02 -11.50
N SER A 98 -22.77 1.15 -11.78
CA SER A 98 -23.74 1.36 -12.90
C SER A 98 -23.06 1.64 -14.25
N GLN A 99 -21.74 1.68 -14.29
CA GLN A 99 -20.95 1.99 -15.50
C GLN A 99 -21.31 3.35 -16.14
N THR A 100 -21.77 4.30 -15.34
CA THR A 100 -22.19 5.65 -15.82
C THR A 100 -21.12 6.71 -15.60
N LEU A 101 -19.93 6.33 -15.15
CA LEU A 101 -18.82 7.25 -14.89
C LEU A 101 -18.47 8.12 -16.10
N ALA A 102 -18.34 7.51 -17.29
CA ALA A 102 -17.97 8.25 -18.50
C ALA A 102 -18.99 9.34 -18.83
N GLN A 103 -20.29 9.02 -18.76
CA GLN A 103 -21.37 9.98 -19.00
C GLN A 103 -21.37 11.10 -17.95
N PHE A 104 -21.14 10.75 -16.69
CA PHE A 104 -21.05 11.71 -15.59
C PHE A 104 -19.91 12.72 -15.79
N LEU A 105 -18.73 12.25 -16.21
CA LEU A 105 -17.58 13.12 -16.49
C LEU A 105 -17.77 13.97 -17.73
N GLN A 106 -18.38 13.41 -18.79
CA GLN A 106 -18.72 14.16 -20.02
C GLN A 106 -19.75 15.25 -19.81
N SER A 107 -20.58 15.15 -18.75
CA SER A 107 -21.62 16.15 -18.47
C SER A 107 -21.08 17.52 -18.05
N ASP A 108 -19.81 17.60 -17.63
CA ASP A 108 -19.20 18.82 -17.12
C ASP A 108 -17.67 18.72 -17.20
N PRO A 109 -17.00 19.57 -18.00
CA PRO A 109 -15.54 19.57 -18.13
C PRO A 109 -14.79 19.77 -16.81
N GLU A 110 -15.36 20.49 -15.85
CA GLU A 110 -14.75 20.70 -14.54
C GLU A 110 -14.72 19.39 -13.73
N LYS A 111 -15.75 18.55 -13.81
CA LYS A 111 -15.74 17.22 -13.19
C LYS A 111 -14.64 16.34 -13.77
N ALA A 112 -14.48 16.35 -15.10
CA ALA A 112 -13.41 15.61 -15.75
C ALA A 112 -12.03 16.09 -15.30
N ARG A 113 -11.82 17.40 -15.22
CA ARG A 113 -10.56 18.02 -14.76
C ARG A 113 -10.23 17.63 -13.31
N VAL A 114 -11.22 17.70 -12.41
CA VAL A 114 -11.03 17.33 -11.00
C VAL A 114 -10.73 15.83 -10.91
N PHE A 115 -11.44 15.00 -11.63
CA PHE A 115 -11.22 13.55 -11.65
C PHE A 115 -9.81 13.20 -12.13
N GLU A 116 -9.36 13.76 -13.26
CA GLU A 116 -8.03 13.53 -13.81
C GLU A 116 -6.92 13.98 -12.84
N ARG A 117 -7.05 15.18 -12.28
CA ARG A 117 -6.12 15.67 -11.26
C ARG A 117 -6.04 14.71 -10.09
N ASN A 118 -7.18 14.28 -9.55
CA ASN A 118 -7.23 13.41 -8.38
C ASN A 118 -6.66 12.02 -8.71
N THR A 119 -6.91 11.50 -9.91
CA THR A 119 -6.34 10.23 -10.38
C THR A 119 -4.81 10.30 -10.39
N ASN A 120 -4.26 11.40 -10.89
CA ASN A 120 -2.80 11.60 -10.93
C ASN A 120 -2.17 11.75 -9.54
N LEU A 121 -2.94 12.22 -8.54
CA LEU A 121 -2.46 12.37 -7.16
C LEU A 121 -2.61 11.09 -6.34
N ILE A 122 -3.57 10.23 -6.68
CA ILE A 122 -3.93 9.06 -5.89
C ILE A 122 -3.30 7.77 -6.43
N LYS A 123 -3.19 7.66 -7.75
CA LYS A 123 -2.66 6.45 -8.39
C LYS A 123 -1.17 6.29 -8.09
N PHE A 124 -0.76 5.13 -7.64
CA PHE A 124 0.66 4.80 -7.49
C PHE A 124 1.39 4.87 -8.83
N HIS A 125 2.59 5.41 -8.80
CA HIS A 125 3.46 5.47 -9.96
C HIS A 125 4.01 4.08 -10.30
N GLU A 126 3.86 3.67 -11.56
CA GLU A 126 4.51 2.46 -12.07
C GLU A 126 5.99 2.77 -12.35
N PHE A 127 6.89 1.97 -11.80
CA PHE A 127 8.33 2.17 -11.95
C PHE A 127 8.78 1.91 -13.37
N THR A 128 9.47 2.89 -13.92
CA THR A 128 10.25 2.75 -15.15
C THR A 128 11.54 1.96 -14.88
N LYS A 129 12.31 1.66 -15.92
CA LYS A 129 13.62 1.02 -15.75
C LYS A 129 14.56 1.90 -14.93
N GLU A 130 14.55 3.20 -15.18
CA GLU A 130 15.36 4.20 -14.48
C GLU A 130 15.00 4.25 -13.00
N ASP A 131 13.72 4.12 -12.65
CA ASP A 131 13.26 4.10 -11.26
C ASP A 131 13.78 2.85 -10.52
N TRP A 132 13.76 1.69 -11.18
CA TRP A 132 14.36 0.46 -10.62
C TRP A 132 15.87 0.58 -10.41
N GLU A 133 16.59 1.24 -11.34
CA GLU A 133 18.03 1.50 -11.21
C GLU A 133 18.31 2.51 -10.07
N GLY A 134 17.40 3.43 -9.81
CA GLY A 134 17.47 4.41 -8.71
C GLY A 134 17.14 3.84 -7.32
N LEU A 135 16.57 2.63 -7.26
CA LEU A 135 16.15 2.03 -6.00
C LEU A 135 17.35 1.53 -5.19
N VAL A 136 17.53 2.11 -4.00
CA VAL A 136 18.56 1.71 -3.06
C VAL A 136 17.99 0.73 -2.03
N VAL A 137 18.42 -0.53 -2.10
CA VAL A 137 18.08 -1.58 -1.15
C VAL A 137 19.24 -1.79 -0.17
N HIS A 138 18.97 -1.60 1.11
CA HIS A 138 19.90 -1.92 2.18
C HIS A 138 19.51 -3.25 2.81
N HIS A 139 20.33 -4.27 2.63
CA HIS A 139 20.16 -5.53 3.32
C HIS A 139 20.70 -5.38 4.75
N GLY A 140 19.80 -5.47 5.72
CA GLY A 140 20.18 -5.49 7.13
C GLY A 140 20.78 -6.83 7.53
N THR A 141 21.62 -6.82 8.55
CA THR A 141 22.06 -8.02 9.28
C THR A 141 21.34 -8.10 10.61
N ALA A 142 20.93 -9.30 11.00
CA ALA A 142 20.29 -9.52 12.31
C ALA A 142 21.36 -9.48 13.43
N ASP A 143 21.79 -8.28 13.81
CA ASP A 143 22.65 -8.07 14.99
C ASP A 143 21.77 -7.76 16.21
N TRP A 144 21.37 -8.81 16.91
CA TRP A 144 20.51 -8.70 18.08
C TRP A 144 21.14 -7.90 19.23
N LEU A 145 22.48 -7.85 19.31
CA LEU A 145 23.15 -7.03 20.32
C LEU A 145 22.99 -5.54 20.01
N GLN A 146 23.18 -5.13 18.77
CA GLN A 146 22.95 -3.73 18.37
C GLN A 146 21.49 -3.33 18.56
N VAL A 147 20.53 -4.18 18.19
CA VAL A 147 19.10 -3.93 18.40
C VAL A 147 18.79 -3.78 19.88
N LYS A 148 19.34 -4.66 20.74
CA LYS A 148 19.14 -4.59 22.18
C LYS A 148 19.70 -3.29 22.78
N ASN A 149 20.89 -2.88 22.35
CA ASN A 149 21.53 -1.64 22.80
C ASN A 149 20.70 -0.41 22.37
N ALA A 150 20.21 -0.38 21.12
CA ALA A 150 19.34 0.69 20.66
C ALA A 150 18.03 0.74 21.45
N PHE A 151 17.41 -0.41 21.76
CA PHE A 151 16.20 -0.46 22.59
C PHE A 151 16.43 0.00 24.02
N ASP A 152 17.62 -0.25 24.58
CA ASP A 152 17.98 0.27 25.89
C ASP A 152 18.22 1.78 25.87
N GLU A 153 18.90 2.28 24.86
CA GLU A 153 19.12 3.71 24.63
C GLU A 153 17.77 4.46 24.52
N TYR A 154 16.84 3.93 23.72
CA TYR A 154 15.49 4.51 23.56
C TYR A 154 14.51 4.14 24.68
N LYS A 155 14.98 3.44 25.74
CA LYS A 155 14.18 3.08 26.91
C LYS A 155 12.94 2.21 26.60
N PHE A 156 13.04 1.29 25.66
CA PHE A 156 11.98 0.31 25.35
C PHE A 156 11.93 -0.84 26.37
N ALA A 157 11.86 -0.50 27.66
CA ALA A 157 12.00 -1.42 28.78
C ALA A 157 11.01 -2.62 28.73
N SER A 158 9.83 -2.47 28.12
CA SER A 158 8.85 -3.55 28.04
C SER A 158 9.30 -4.71 27.14
N ILE A 159 10.02 -4.40 26.05
CA ILE A 159 10.55 -5.39 25.11
C ILE A 159 11.82 -6.03 25.66
N LEU A 160 12.62 -5.29 26.43
CA LEU A 160 13.89 -5.76 27.00
C LEU A 160 13.73 -6.76 28.14
N LYS A 161 12.51 -6.99 28.66
CA LYS A 161 12.25 -8.08 29.62
C LYS A 161 12.54 -9.42 28.94
N GLU A 162 13.25 -10.32 29.63
CA GLU A 162 13.75 -11.59 29.10
C GLU A 162 12.73 -12.33 28.22
N LYS A 163 11.55 -12.68 28.75
CA LYS A 163 10.49 -13.36 27.99
C LYS A 163 9.99 -12.61 26.77
N SER A 164 9.99 -11.27 26.83
CA SER A 164 9.54 -10.43 25.70
C SER A 164 10.62 -10.35 24.64
N TRP A 165 11.89 -10.27 25.07
CA TRP A 165 13.04 -10.25 24.19
C TRP A 165 13.19 -11.56 23.41
N ASP A 166 13.12 -12.70 24.11
CA ASP A 166 13.20 -14.03 23.47
C ASP A 166 12.08 -14.24 22.45
N LYS A 167 10.86 -13.81 22.79
CA LYS A 167 9.74 -13.85 21.84
C LYS A 167 9.98 -12.95 20.64
N PHE A 168 10.51 -11.76 20.87
CA PHE A 168 10.81 -10.80 19.80
C PHE A 168 11.85 -11.37 18.83
N THR A 169 13.02 -11.77 19.30
CA THR A 169 14.10 -12.31 18.46
C THR A 169 13.66 -13.57 17.73
N SER A 170 13.04 -14.54 18.42
CA SER A 170 12.59 -15.78 17.81
C SER A 170 11.51 -15.60 16.74
N THR A 171 10.75 -14.51 16.79
CA THR A 171 9.76 -14.19 15.75
C THR A 171 10.45 -13.79 14.45
N PHE A 172 11.47 -12.95 14.53
CA PHE A 172 12.22 -12.50 13.36
C PHE A 172 13.16 -13.57 12.81
N ASP A 173 13.79 -14.38 13.67
CA ASP A 173 14.63 -15.51 13.22
C ASP A 173 13.82 -16.50 12.35
N LYS A 174 12.55 -16.77 12.74
CA LYS A 174 11.65 -17.62 11.94
C LYS A 174 11.26 -16.98 10.61
N ALA A 175 11.19 -15.66 10.52
CA ALA A 175 10.88 -14.95 9.27
C ALA A 175 12.08 -14.93 8.31
N SER A 176 13.31 -14.97 8.84
CA SER A 176 14.55 -14.93 8.06
C SER A 176 14.96 -16.28 7.48
N THR A 177 14.35 -17.39 7.92
CA THR A 177 14.69 -18.77 7.52
C THR A 177 13.77 -19.34 6.43
N LYS A 178 12.91 -18.54 5.83
CA LYS A 178 12.07 -18.88 4.67
C LYS A 178 12.55 -18.14 3.44
#